data_380e5fb5c03abbafef57d887e09717fc
#
_entry.id   380e5fb5c03abbafef57d887e09717fc
#
_cell.length_a   1.000
_cell.length_b   1.000
_cell.length_c   1.000
_cell.angle_alpha   90.00
_cell.angle_beta   90.00
_cell.angle_gamma   90.00
#
_symmetry.space_group_name_H-M   'P 1'
#
loop_
_entity.id
_entity.type
_entity.pdbx_description
1 polymer ?
#
loop_
_entity_poly.entity_id
_entity_poly.type
_entity_poly.pdbx_seq_one_letter_code
_entity_poly.pdbx_strand_id
1 'polypeptide(L)'
;MTNIKGLLLLCVLGLSACATPEFRAAQGECTPGAFNKYPVEEVQTLVYRSRPVQVPSGLTQCSTSYHGNQAHTTCFPIMRTEFLNYQEMAMVDKNKPVRDSLIKGCAQALCVQRYGNAACNTPAK
;
A
#
# COMPACT_ATOMS: atom_id res chain seq x y z
N MET A 1 23.92 -23.60 -20.29
CA MET A 1 24.07 -22.14 -20.46
C MET A 1 22.68 -21.53 -20.42
N THR A 2 22.21 -21.12 -19.24
CA THR A 2 20.91 -20.55 -19.01
C THR A 2 20.90 -19.10 -19.49
N ASN A 3 20.00 -18.77 -20.41
CA ASN A 3 19.86 -17.46 -21.04
C ASN A 3 19.47 -16.39 -20.00
N ILE A 4 20.46 -15.69 -19.45
CA ILE A 4 20.33 -14.53 -18.56
C ILE A 4 19.61 -13.36 -19.25
N LYS A 5 19.55 -13.33 -20.57
CA LYS A 5 18.85 -12.30 -21.36
C LYS A 5 17.32 -12.32 -21.20
N GLY A 6 16.72 -13.46 -20.85
CA GLY A 6 15.27 -13.57 -20.63
C GLY A 6 14.81 -13.03 -19.27
N LEU A 7 15.69 -13.04 -18.25
CA LEU A 7 15.33 -12.60 -16.89
C LEU A 7 15.35 -11.08 -16.74
N LEU A 8 16.16 -10.38 -17.55
CA LEU A 8 16.22 -8.91 -17.53
C LEU A 8 14.99 -8.24 -18.15
N LEU A 9 14.28 -8.92 -19.07
CA LEU A 9 13.11 -8.38 -19.74
C LEU A 9 11.84 -8.40 -18.84
N LEU A 10 11.78 -9.32 -17.88
CA LEU A 10 10.64 -9.42 -16.96
C LEU A 10 10.66 -8.36 -15.85
N CYS A 11 11.82 -7.79 -15.51
CA CYS A 11 11.91 -6.73 -14.49
C CYS A 11 11.45 -5.34 -14.98
N VAL A 12 11.36 -5.12 -16.29
CA VAL A 12 10.95 -3.80 -16.85
C VAL A 12 9.43 -3.62 -16.84
N LEU A 13 8.66 -4.70 -16.78
CA LEU A 13 7.18 -4.64 -16.77
C LEU A 13 6.57 -4.36 -15.38
N GLY A 14 7.36 -4.38 -14.31
CA GLY A 14 6.90 -4.13 -12.93
C GLY A 14 6.91 -2.68 -12.48
N LEU A 15 7.45 -1.75 -13.27
CA LEU A 15 7.65 -0.34 -12.87
C LEU A 15 6.49 0.61 -13.25
N SER A 16 5.41 0.09 -13.84
CA SER A 16 4.28 0.91 -14.30
C SER A 16 3.23 1.22 -13.22
N ALA A 17 3.46 0.86 -11.95
CA ALA A 17 2.47 1.06 -10.87
C ALA A 17 2.53 2.45 -10.22
N CYS A 18 3.53 3.29 -10.54
CA CYS A 18 3.61 4.66 -10.05
C CYS A 18 2.97 5.61 -11.06
N ALA A 19 2.01 6.43 -10.59
CA ALA A 19 1.44 7.50 -11.40
C ALA A 19 2.54 8.41 -11.96
N THR A 20 2.47 8.70 -13.27
CA THR A 20 3.43 9.58 -13.92
C THR A 20 3.39 10.99 -13.31
N PRO A 21 4.47 11.80 -13.39
CA PRO A 21 4.46 13.19 -12.96
C PRO A 21 3.35 14.00 -13.63
N GLU A 22 3.10 13.74 -14.92
CA GLU A 22 2.06 14.37 -15.73
C GLU A 22 0.66 14.02 -15.23
N PHE A 23 0.44 12.76 -14.82
CA PHE A 23 -0.82 12.35 -14.22
C PHE A 23 -1.07 13.04 -12.88
N ARG A 24 -0.03 13.18 -12.05
CA ARG A 24 -0.13 13.92 -10.77
C ARG A 24 -0.41 15.40 -10.99
N ALA A 25 0.20 16.02 -12.00
CA ALA A 25 -0.10 17.40 -12.35
C ALA A 25 -1.57 17.56 -12.77
N ALA A 26 -2.09 16.65 -13.60
CA ALA A 26 -3.50 16.63 -13.99
C ALA A 26 -4.44 16.44 -12.80
N GLN A 27 -4.08 15.58 -11.83
CA GLN A 27 -4.81 15.46 -10.58
C GLN A 27 -4.83 16.78 -9.78
N GLY A 28 -3.70 17.47 -9.72
CA GLY A 28 -3.58 18.77 -9.06
C GLY A 28 -4.52 19.82 -9.67
N GLU A 29 -4.65 19.86 -11.00
CA GLU A 29 -5.58 20.76 -11.70
C GLU A 29 -7.05 20.45 -11.38
N CYS A 30 -7.39 19.16 -11.20
CA CYS A 30 -8.75 18.72 -10.93
C CYS A 30 -9.15 18.85 -9.45
N THR A 31 -8.18 18.95 -8.56
CA THR A 31 -8.40 18.92 -7.10
C THR A 31 -9.29 20.06 -6.60
N PRO A 32 -9.07 21.35 -6.96
CA PRO A 32 -9.90 22.46 -6.44
C PRO A 32 -11.38 22.30 -6.78
N GLY A 33 -11.70 21.90 -8.01
CA GLY A 33 -13.08 21.68 -8.45
C GLY A 33 -13.77 20.53 -7.68
N ALA A 34 -13.05 19.47 -7.40
CA ALA A 34 -13.56 18.34 -6.64
C ALA A 34 -13.83 18.72 -5.16
N PHE A 35 -12.95 19.49 -4.53
CA PHE A 35 -13.15 19.96 -3.15
C PHE A 35 -14.29 20.99 -3.05
N ASN A 36 -14.46 21.84 -4.04
CA ASN A 36 -15.61 22.77 -4.09
C ASN A 36 -16.93 22.02 -4.19
N LYS A 37 -16.98 20.92 -4.95
CA LYS A 37 -18.20 20.13 -5.15
C LYS A 37 -18.48 19.18 -3.98
N TYR A 38 -17.43 18.60 -3.43
CA TYR A 38 -17.47 17.64 -2.32
C TYR A 38 -16.48 18.05 -1.23
N PRO A 39 -16.85 19.04 -0.38
CA PRO A 39 -15.96 19.49 0.70
C PRO A 39 -15.70 18.37 1.70
N VAL A 40 -14.67 18.53 2.52
CA VAL A 40 -14.38 17.61 3.62
C VAL A 40 -15.56 17.62 4.59
N GLU A 41 -16.14 16.46 4.84
CA GLU A 41 -17.23 16.28 5.79
C GLU A 41 -16.92 15.08 6.68
N GLU A 42 -16.42 15.38 7.87
CA GLU A 42 -16.05 14.39 8.86
C GLU A 42 -17.27 13.88 9.60
N VAL A 43 -17.46 12.56 9.57
CA VAL A 43 -18.51 11.87 10.32
C VAL A 43 -17.89 10.79 11.19
N GLN A 44 -18.42 10.63 12.40
CA GLN A 44 -18.01 9.54 13.28
C GLN A 44 -18.70 8.25 12.84
N THR A 45 -17.91 7.25 12.53
CA THR A 45 -18.42 5.94 12.09
C THR A 45 -17.57 4.80 12.63
N LEU A 46 -18.15 3.61 12.61
CA LEU A 46 -17.47 2.39 12.99
C LEU A 46 -16.59 1.94 11.82
N VAL A 47 -15.28 1.82 12.05
CA VAL A 47 -14.32 1.35 11.07
C VAL A 47 -13.69 0.02 11.51
N TYR A 48 -13.40 -0.83 10.54
CA TYR A 48 -12.67 -2.07 10.77
C TYR A 48 -11.18 -1.81 10.59
N ARG A 49 -10.40 -2.20 11.58
CA ARG A 49 -8.95 -2.10 11.60
C ARG A 49 -8.33 -3.48 11.76
N SER A 50 -7.10 -3.59 11.31
CA SER A 50 -6.27 -4.78 11.51
C SER A 50 -4.92 -4.34 12.05
N ARG A 51 -4.45 -5.00 13.10
CA ARG A 51 -3.11 -4.76 13.67
C ARG A 51 -2.35 -6.07 13.81
N PRO A 52 -1.04 -6.08 13.54
CA PRO A 52 -0.22 -7.24 13.83
C PRO A 52 -0.07 -7.43 15.33
N VAL A 53 -0.21 -8.67 15.78
CA VAL A 53 0.04 -9.10 17.16
C VAL A 53 0.97 -10.30 17.17
N GLN A 54 1.84 -10.39 18.17
CA GLN A 54 2.72 -11.54 18.35
C GLN A 54 2.03 -12.56 19.24
N VAL A 55 1.86 -13.77 18.72
CA VAL A 55 1.28 -14.90 19.44
C VAL A 55 2.25 -16.07 19.48
N PRO A 56 2.24 -16.92 20.53
CA PRO A 56 3.04 -18.13 20.54
C PRO A 56 2.66 -19.05 19.38
N SER A 57 3.66 -19.54 18.64
CA SER A 57 3.42 -20.45 17.50
C SER A 57 3.09 -21.89 17.91
N GLY A 58 3.22 -22.21 19.20
CA GLY A 58 3.16 -23.58 19.71
C GLY A 58 4.52 -24.31 19.65
N LEU A 59 5.52 -23.71 19.03
CA LEU A 59 6.89 -24.22 18.96
C LEU A 59 7.78 -23.53 19.98
N THR A 60 8.75 -24.27 20.50
CA THR A 60 9.74 -23.77 21.45
C THR A 60 11.15 -24.01 20.90
N GLN A 61 11.96 -22.98 20.94
CA GLN A 61 13.39 -23.07 20.59
C GLN A 61 14.21 -23.15 21.86
N CYS A 62 15.02 -24.18 21.99
CA CYS A 62 15.91 -24.38 23.12
C CYS A 62 17.37 -24.26 22.68
N SER A 63 18.19 -23.56 23.47
CA SER A 63 19.64 -23.51 23.28
C SER A 63 20.33 -23.99 24.56
N THR A 64 21.39 -24.79 24.40
CA THR A 64 22.19 -25.30 25.51
C THR A 64 23.58 -24.70 25.41
N SER A 65 24.02 -24.08 26.51
CA SER A 65 25.39 -23.58 26.67
C SER A 65 26.13 -24.40 27.74
N TYR A 66 27.43 -24.58 27.55
CA TYR A 66 28.31 -25.32 28.44
C TYR A 66 29.28 -24.36 29.10
N HIS A 67 29.34 -24.42 30.44
CA HIS A 67 30.34 -23.74 31.24
C HIS A 67 31.07 -24.76 32.08
N GLY A 68 32.26 -25.16 31.62
CA GLY A 68 32.96 -26.30 32.22
C GLY A 68 32.19 -27.61 32.08
N ASN A 69 31.90 -28.29 33.17
CA ASN A 69 31.13 -29.54 33.19
C ASN A 69 29.61 -29.34 33.40
N GLN A 70 29.15 -28.10 33.39
CA GLN A 70 27.73 -27.78 33.57
C GLN A 70 27.09 -27.36 32.26
N ALA A 71 25.97 -28.02 31.93
CA ALA A 71 25.14 -27.63 30.81
C ALA A 71 23.95 -26.80 31.30
N HIS A 72 23.69 -25.67 30.66
CA HIS A 72 22.56 -24.82 30.93
C HIS A 72 21.69 -24.72 29.65
N THR A 73 20.44 -25.17 29.76
CA THR A 73 19.49 -25.12 28.63
C THR A 73 18.45 -24.04 28.91
N THR A 74 18.29 -23.13 27.96
CA THR A 74 17.29 -22.08 27.98
C THR A 74 16.34 -22.26 26.79
N CYS A 75 15.03 -22.24 27.06
CA CYS A 75 14.00 -22.42 26.05
C CYS A 75 13.13 -21.17 25.96
N PHE A 76 12.84 -20.74 24.72
CA PHE A 76 11.95 -19.61 24.44
C PHE A 76 10.86 -20.04 23.46
N PRO A 77 9.60 -19.59 23.65
CA PRO A 77 8.56 -19.82 22.66
C PRO A 77 8.88 -19.07 21.37
N ILE A 78 8.70 -19.72 20.24
CA ILE A 78 8.76 -19.07 18.93
C ILE A 78 7.44 -18.31 18.73
N MET A 79 7.54 -17.00 18.52
CA MET A 79 6.38 -16.16 18.25
C MET A 79 6.09 -16.11 16.75
N ARG A 80 4.81 -16.00 16.40
CA ARG A 80 4.34 -15.74 15.04
C ARG A 80 3.50 -14.47 15.01
N THR A 81 3.51 -13.79 13.88
CA THR A 81 2.66 -12.61 13.67
C THR A 81 1.28 -13.07 13.17
N GLU A 82 0.24 -12.67 13.88
CA GLU A 82 -1.15 -12.79 13.46
C GLU A 82 -1.77 -11.40 13.33
N PHE A 83 -2.83 -11.28 12.52
CA PHE A 83 -3.57 -10.04 12.37
C PHE A 83 -4.86 -10.10 13.17
N LEU A 84 -4.96 -9.23 14.19
CA LEU A 84 -6.16 -9.08 14.99
C LEU A 84 -7.06 -8.01 14.34
N ASN A 85 -8.23 -8.43 13.90
CA ASN A 85 -9.25 -7.51 13.39
C ASN A 85 -10.09 -6.98 14.56
N TYR A 86 -10.30 -5.67 14.61
CA TYR A 86 -11.09 -5.00 15.62
C TYR A 86 -11.87 -3.84 15.01
N GLN A 87 -12.86 -3.38 15.74
CA GLN A 87 -13.69 -2.23 15.36
C GLN A 87 -13.37 -1.06 16.28
N GLU A 88 -13.29 0.13 15.71
CA GLU A 88 -13.15 1.36 16.47
C GLU A 88 -14.02 2.47 15.88
N MET A 89 -14.44 3.40 16.72
CA MET A 89 -15.08 4.63 16.27
C MET A 89 -14.02 5.58 15.76
N ALA A 90 -14.12 6.02 14.51
CA ALA A 90 -13.19 6.96 13.90
C ALA A 90 -13.92 8.06 13.15
N MET A 91 -13.29 9.23 13.08
CA MET A 91 -13.73 10.31 12.19
C MET A 91 -13.28 9.98 10.77
N VAL A 92 -14.23 9.95 9.86
CA VAL A 92 -14.00 9.60 8.44
C VAL A 92 -14.64 10.67 7.57
N ASP A 93 -13.89 11.14 6.58
CA ASP A 93 -14.43 12.05 5.56
C ASP A 93 -15.33 11.24 4.60
N LYS A 94 -16.64 11.41 4.77
CA LYS A 94 -17.64 10.69 3.98
C LYS A 94 -17.59 11.03 2.48
N ASN A 95 -17.11 12.22 2.13
CA ASN A 95 -17.03 12.68 0.75
C ASN A 95 -15.72 12.26 0.06
N LYS A 96 -14.74 11.75 0.81
CA LYS A 96 -13.43 11.36 0.27
C LYS A 96 -13.51 10.38 -0.91
N PRO A 97 -14.26 9.27 -0.87
CA PRO A 97 -14.29 8.31 -1.98
C PRO A 97 -14.84 8.91 -3.27
N VAL A 98 -15.90 9.72 -3.17
CA VAL A 98 -16.52 10.39 -4.32
C VAL A 98 -15.59 11.45 -4.89
N ARG A 99 -14.96 12.25 -4.01
CA ARG A 99 -14.00 13.27 -4.40
C ARG A 99 -12.77 12.67 -5.09
N ASP A 100 -12.18 11.61 -4.53
CA ASP A 100 -11.03 10.93 -5.11
C ASP A 100 -11.36 10.33 -6.50
N SER A 101 -12.56 9.75 -6.65
CA SER A 101 -13.05 9.25 -7.94
C SER A 101 -13.21 10.37 -8.97
N LEU A 102 -13.74 11.51 -8.56
CA LEU A 102 -13.91 12.68 -9.43
C LEU A 102 -12.55 13.24 -9.89
N ILE A 103 -11.59 13.38 -8.98
CA ILE A 103 -10.22 13.83 -9.29
C ILE A 103 -9.57 12.87 -10.30
N LYS A 104 -9.66 11.57 -10.05
CA LYS A 104 -9.11 10.54 -10.93
C LYS A 104 -9.73 10.59 -12.32
N GLY A 105 -11.05 10.64 -12.42
CA GLY A 105 -11.77 10.69 -13.70
C GLY A 105 -11.44 11.95 -14.49
N CYS A 106 -11.39 13.11 -13.82
CA CYS A 106 -11.00 14.38 -14.43
C CYS A 106 -9.54 14.32 -14.94
N ALA A 107 -8.60 13.81 -14.13
CA ALA A 107 -7.20 13.66 -14.53
C ALA A 107 -7.05 12.73 -15.74
N GLN A 108 -7.76 11.61 -15.78
CA GLN A 108 -7.77 10.71 -16.92
C GLN A 108 -8.28 11.41 -18.20
N ALA A 109 -9.34 12.19 -18.10
CA ALA A 109 -9.86 12.94 -19.24
C ALA A 109 -8.85 13.98 -19.78
N LEU A 110 -8.17 14.71 -18.87
CA LEU A 110 -7.09 15.63 -19.25
C LEU A 110 -5.90 14.90 -19.90
N CYS A 111 -5.54 13.72 -19.39
CA CYS A 111 -4.49 12.91 -19.97
C CYS A 111 -4.83 12.43 -21.38
N VAL A 112 -6.06 11.96 -21.60
CA VAL A 112 -6.53 11.56 -22.94
C VAL A 112 -6.46 12.76 -23.89
N GLN A 113 -6.89 13.92 -23.44
CA GLN A 113 -6.89 15.14 -24.27
C GLN A 113 -5.47 15.59 -24.64
N ARG A 114 -4.49 15.53 -23.70
CA ARG A 114 -3.15 16.06 -23.88
C ARG A 114 -2.14 15.06 -24.45
N TYR A 115 -2.30 13.77 -24.10
CA TYR A 115 -1.32 12.72 -24.39
C TYR A 115 -1.91 11.55 -25.18
N GLY A 116 -3.24 11.53 -25.42
CA GLY A 116 -3.90 10.45 -26.12
C GLY A 116 -4.08 9.15 -25.31
N ASN A 117 -3.77 9.18 -24.00
CA ASN A 117 -3.94 8.03 -23.10
C ASN A 117 -4.29 8.46 -21.68
N ALA A 118 -5.03 7.61 -20.96
CA ALA A 118 -5.52 7.93 -19.61
C ALA A 118 -4.44 7.95 -18.50
N ALA A 119 -3.24 7.46 -18.78
CA ALA A 119 -2.14 7.41 -17.83
C ALA A 119 -1.16 8.60 -17.98
N CYS A 120 -1.42 9.53 -18.90
CA CYS A 120 -0.51 10.62 -19.25
C CYS A 120 0.90 10.14 -19.66
N ASN A 121 1.01 8.98 -20.28
CA ASN A 121 2.29 8.52 -20.79
C ASN A 121 2.68 9.36 -22.02
N THR A 122 3.85 9.95 -21.98
CA THR A 122 4.44 10.58 -23.17
C THR A 122 4.87 9.50 -24.15
N PRO A 123 4.50 9.59 -25.45
CA PRO A 123 4.97 8.62 -26.42
C PRO A 123 6.51 8.69 -26.49
N ALA A 124 7.13 7.51 -26.49
CA ALA A 124 8.58 7.41 -26.71
C ALA A 124 8.92 8.02 -28.07
N LYS A 125 9.87 8.96 -28.07
CA LYS A 125 10.42 9.52 -29.30
C LYS A 125 11.29 8.51 -30.03
#